data_2544ff90451ff8e90fc8bf5b2c543c97
#
_entry.id   2544ff90451ff8e90fc8bf5b2c543c97
#
_cell.length_a   1.000
_cell.length_b   1.000
_cell.length_c   1.000
_cell.angle_alpha   90.00
_cell.angle_beta   90.00
_cell.angle_gamma   90.00
#
_symmetry.space_group_name_H-M   'P 1'
#
loop_
_entity.id
_entity.type
_entity.pdbx_description
1 polymer ?
#
loop_
_entity_poly.entity_id
_entity_poly.type
_entity_poly.pdbx_seq_one_letter_code
_entity_poly.pdbx_strand_id
1 'polypeptide(L)'
;MTLCMLSKQPQIVFVLLELMVCRLKEFPRRWGSLAIVVLPGIILSPLWVVAVSADIAVWRLLEERNDSSEQFDPLWKLLYMWEHPYHFPLAAWTAVSGWAGRLWQELIGIVGWQDILLQPWTYLVLTILLLLVPLQKLQLDGAVRARVTVITGLVVLGYVVLVYLIFFLIYTPIDTDHVRGVQGRYFVVALPVTAIFIAAVVNRELPRGMPAAIAIAGSMIAGITTGEAVVRAHW
;
A
#
# COMPACT_ATOMS: atom_id res chain seq x y z
N MET A 1 -12.92 -0.12 -10.67
CA MET A 1 -12.70 -0.26 -9.21
C MET A 1 -12.83 -1.70 -8.74
N THR A 2 -13.88 -2.42 -9.10
CA THR A 2 -14.09 -3.85 -8.74
C THR A 2 -12.89 -4.74 -9.08
N LEU A 3 -12.28 -4.59 -10.27
CA LEU A 3 -11.10 -5.37 -10.66
C LEU A 3 -9.88 -5.09 -9.76
N CYS A 4 -9.71 -3.86 -9.28
CA CYS A 4 -8.65 -3.54 -8.33
C CYS A 4 -8.85 -4.22 -6.98
N MET A 5 -10.10 -4.32 -6.52
CA MET A 5 -10.44 -5.00 -5.26
C MET A 5 -10.23 -6.51 -5.34
N LEU A 6 -10.46 -7.11 -6.53
CA LEU A 6 -10.23 -8.53 -6.76
C LEU A 6 -8.75 -8.89 -6.85
N SER A 7 -7.90 -7.94 -7.27
CA SER A 7 -6.47 -8.18 -7.43
C SER A 7 -5.71 -8.22 -6.10
N LYS A 8 -6.11 -7.37 -5.13
CA LYS A 8 -5.52 -7.33 -3.77
C LYS A 8 -6.50 -6.72 -2.78
N GLN A 9 -6.85 -7.44 -1.73
CA GLN A 9 -7.85 -7.05 -0.73
C GLN A 9 -7.63 -5.66 -0.09
N PRO A 10 -6.38 -5.21 0.23
CA PRO A 10 -6.18 -3.88 0.83
C PRO A 10 -6.69 -2.73 -0.02
N GLN A 11 -6.86 -2.94 -1.33
CA GLN A 11 -7.31 -1.90 -2.25
C GLN A 11 -8.79 -1.50 -2.06
N ILE A 12 -9.55 -2.23 -1.25
CA ILE A 12 -10.93 -1.87 -0.90
C ILE A 12 -11.03 -0.47 -0.28
N VAL A 13 -9.99 -0.01 0.41
CA VAL A 13 -9.93 1.32 1.02
C VAL A 13 -10.05 2.44 -0.01
N PHE A 14 -9.61 2.22 -1.26
CA PHE A 14 -9.72 3.22 -2.31
C PHE A 14 -11.16 3.57 -2.68
N VAL A 15 -12.14 2.78 -2.25
CA VAL A 15 -13.57 3.14 -2.36
C VAL A 15 -13.87 4.45 -1.64
N LEU A 16 -13.16 4.77 -0.57
CA LEU A 16 -13.33 6.03 0.14
C LEU A 16 -13.02 7.25 -0.73
N LEU A 17 -12.26 7.10 -1.83
CA LEU A 17 -12.01 8.18 -2.78
C LEU A 17 -13.29 8.65 -3.49
N GLU A 18 -14.30 7.78 -3.62
CA GLU A 18 -15.61 8.17 -4.14
C GLU A 18 -16.27 9.28 -3.30
N LEU A 19 -15.95 9.33 -1.99
CA LEU A 19 -16.42 10.39 -1.12
C LEU A 19 -15.85 11.77 -1.49
N MET A 20 -14.75 11.84 -2.25
CA MET A 20 -14.20 13.10 -2.75
C MET A 20 -15.08 13.70 -3.84
N VAL A 21 -15.66 12.86 -4.69
CA VAL A 21 -16.44 13.25 -5.87
C VAL A 21 -17.90 13.51 -5.49
N CYS A 22 -18.44 12.76 -4.51
CA CYS A 22 -19.83 12.90 -4.09
C CYS A 22 -20.03 14.09 -3.15
N ARG A 23 -20.96 14.99 -3.47
CA ARG A 23 -21.49 15.95 -2.47
C ARG A 23 -22.29 15.15 -1.43
N LEU A 24 -22.06 15.41 -0.14
CA LEU A 24 -22.75 14.71 0.95
C LEU A 24 -24.28 14.72 0.82
N LYS A 25 -24.85 15.77 0.24
CA LYS A 25 -26.30 15.90 -0.03
C LYS A 25 -26.81 14.97 -1.14
N GLU A 26 -25.93 14.50 -2.01
CA GLU A 26 -26.27 13.59 -3.12
C GLU A 26 -26.04 12.12 -2.73
N PHE A 27 -25.45 11.87 -1.56
CA PHE A 27 -25.09 10.56 -1.07
C PHE A 27 -26.26 9.56 -1.10
N PRO A 28 -27.48 9.91 -0.59
CA PRO A 28 -28.61 8.96 -0.63
C PRO A 28 -29.02 8.55 -2.04
N ARG A 29 -28.85 9.44 -3.01
CA ARG A 29 -29.24 9.21 -4.40
C ARG A 29 -28.24 8.38 -5.19
N ARG A 30 -26.99 8.33 -4.72
CA ARG A 30 -25.86 7.60 -5.36
C ARG A 30 -25.53 6.29 -4.68
N TRP A 31 -26.21 5.91 -3.60
CA TRP A 31 -25.99 4.64 -2.91
C TRP A 31 -26.07 3.43 -3.83
N GLY A 32 -27.02 3.43 -4.77
CA GLY A 32 -27.16 2.36 -5.75
C GLY A 32 -25.92 2.21 -6.63
N SER A 33 -25.36 3.32 -7.12
CA SER A 33 -24.15 3.31 -7.96
C SER A 33 -22.93 2.88 -7.15
N LEU A 34 -22.79 3.36 -5.91
CA LEU A 34 -21.71 2.94 -5.00
C LEU A 34 -21.82 1.45 -4.66
N ALA A 35 -23.03 0.97 -4.37
CA ALA A 35 -23.26 -0.43 -4.07
C ALA A 35 -22.88 -1.34 -5.25
N ILE A 36 -23.23 -0.99 -6.48
CA ILE A 36 -22.85 -1.75 -7.68
C ILE A 36 -21.35 -1.86 -7.84
N VAL A 37 -20.59 -0.81 -7.48
CA VAL A 37 -19.13 -0.81 -7.58
C VAL A 37 -18.44 -1.52 -6.42
N VAL A 38 -19.00 -1.41 -5.22
CA VAL A 38 -18.35 -1.83 -3.96
C VAL A 38 -18.75 -3.25 -3.55
N LEU A 39 -20.04 -3.61 -3.66
CA LEU A 39 -20.55 -4.91 -3.22
C LEU A 39 -19.86 -6.10 -3.88
N PRO A 40 -19.61 -6.12 -5.20
CA PRO A 40 -18.88 -7.24 -5.79
C PRO A 40 -17.49 -7.42 -5.19
N GLY A 41 -16.76 -6.33 -4.92
CA GLY A 41 -15.45 -6.39 -4.28
C GLY A 41 -15.51 -6.93 -2.85
N ILE A 42 -16.49 -6.48 -2.06
CA ILE A 42 -16.68 -6.93 -0.67
C ILE A 42 -17.09 -8.40 -0.61
N ILE A 43 -17.89 -8.87 -1.56
CA ILE A 43 -18.36 -10.27 -1.58
C ILE A 43 -17.30 -11.20 -2.17
N LEU A 44 -16.72 -10.84 -3.31
CA LEU A 44 -15.80 -11.72 -4.04
C LEU A 44 -14.42 -11.82 -3.38
N SER A 45 -13.95 -10.77 -2.69
CA SER A 45 -12.64 -10.82 -1.99
C SER A 45 -12.59 -11.89 -0.90
N PRO A 46 -13.51 -11.96 0.08
CA PRO A 46 -13.48 -13.02 1.07
C PRO A 46 -13.77 -14.40 0.46
N LEU A 47 -14.65 -14.50 -0.55
CA LEU A 47 -14.87 -15.77 -1.26
C LEU A 47 -13.58 -16.28 -1.92
N TRP A 48 -12.81 -15.39 -2.53
CA TRP A 48 -11.50 -15.74 -3.08
C TRP A 48 -10.52 -16.19 -2.01
N VAL A 49 -10.46 -15.51 -0.86
CA VAL A 49 -9.61 -15.92 0.27
C VAL A 49 -9.99 -17.31 0.76
N VAL A 50 -11.28 -17.60 0.91
CA VAL A 50 -11.76 -18.92 1.32
C VAL A 50 -11.41 -19.99 0.27
N ALA A 51 -11.62 -19.69 -1.02
CA ALA A 51 -11.31 -20.61 -2.10
C ALA A 51 -9.82 -20.99 -2.20
N VAL A 52 -8.94 -20.01 -1.92
CA VAL A 52 -7.47 -20.19 -2.04
C VAL A 52 -6.83 -20.58 -0.70
N SER A 53 -7.57 -20.48 0.41
CA SER A 53 -7.03 -20.74 1.76
C SER A 53 -6.47 -22.16 1.93
N ALA A 54 -7.13 -23.14 1.32
CA ALA A 54 -6.65 -24.55 1.35
C ALA A 54 -5.30 -24.69 0.64
N ASP A 55 -5.14 -24.08 -0.54
CA ASP A 55 -3.87 -24.13 -1.29
C ASP A 55 -2.77 -23.38 -0.55
N ILE A 56 -3.09 -22.23 0.03
CA ILE A 56 -2.15 -21.45 0.85
C ILE A 56 -1.71 -22.25 2.08
N ALA A 57 -2.62 -22.98 2.73
CA ALA A 57 -2.29 -23.84 3.87
C ALA A 57 -1.33 -24.96 3.49
N VAL A 58 -1.53 -25.61 2.33
CA VAL A 58 -0.62 -26.65 1.81
C VAL A 58 0.77 -26.08 1.53
N TRP A 59 0.85 -24.91 0.85
CA TRP A 59 2.15 -24.27 0.58
C TRP A 59 2.90 -23.92 1.86
N ARG A 60 2.21 -23.47 2.91
CA ARG A 60 2.81 -23.15 4.20
C ARG A 60 3.31 -24.36 4.94
N LEU A 61 2.55 -25.47 4.92
CA LEU A 61 3.00 -26.74 5.51
C LEU A 61 4.25 -27.28 4.83
N LEU A 62 4.46 -26.95 3.54
CA LEU A 62 5.66 -27.33 2.80
C LEU A 62 6.86 -26.41 3.10
N GLU A 63 6.63 -25.13 3.37
CA GLU A 63 7.68 -24.15 3.67
C GLU A 63 8.15 -24.19 5.13
N GLU A 64 7.23 -24.42 6.08
CA GLU A 64 7.51 -24.41 7.52
C GLU A 64 7.21 -25.78 8.14
N ARG A 65 8.16 -26.70 8.04
CA ARG A 65 8.07 -28.10 8.49
C ARG A 65 7.74 -28.32 9.99
N ASN A 66 7.61 -27.26 10.81
CA ASN A 66 7.47 -27.36 12.26
C ASN A 66 6.38 -26.52 12.92
N ASP A 67 5.59 -25.73 12.16
CA ASP A 67 4.57 -24.89 12.79
C ASP A 67 3.19 -25.56 12.77
N SER A 68 2.53 -25.56 13.95
CA SER A 68 1.16 -26.09 14.06
C SER A 68 0.19 -25.27 13.20
N SER A 69 -0.73 -25.93 12.51
CA SER A 69 -1.74 -25.31 11.64
C SER A 69 -2.59 -24.22 12.34
N GLU A 70 -2.69 -24.30 13.67
CA GLU A 70 -3.43 -23.36 14.51
C GLU A 70 -2.81 -21.96 14.54
N GLN A 71 -1.49 -21.85 14.34
CA GLN A 71 -0.80 -20.53 14.36
C GLN A 71 -1.16 -19.65 13.15
N PHE A 72 -1.76 -20.22 12.12
CA PHE A 72 -2.13 -19.54 10.89
C PHE A 72 -3.64 -19.42 10.66
N ASP A 73 -4.49 -19.83 11.61
CA ASP A 73 -5.94 -19.65 11.48
C ASP A 73 -6.30 -18.15 11.62
N PRO A 74 -6.81 -17.51 10.56
CA PRO A 74 -7.17 -16.09 10.60
C PRO A 74 -8.29 -15.78 11.60
N LEU A 75 -9.24 -16.71 11.79
CA LEU A 75 -10.36 -16.50 12.74
C LEU A 75 -9.85 -16.56 14.18
N TRP A 76 -9.00 -17.55 14.48
CA TRP A 76 -8.37 -17.63 15.78
C TRP A 76 -7.51 -16.40 16.09
N LYS A 77 -6.75 -15.89 15.11
CA LYS A 77 -5.96 -14.66 15.28
C LYS A 77 -6.82 -13.42 15.51
N LEU A 78 -7.99 -13.33 14.87
CA LEU A 78 -8.93 -12.24 15.16
C LEU A 78 -9.43 -12.28 16.62
N LEU A 79 -9.74 -13.48 17.13
CA LEU A 79 -10.10 -13.67 18.54
C LEU A 79 -8.93 -13.32 19.48
N TYR A 80 -7.74 -13.79 19.14
CA TYR A 80 -6.52 -13.45 19.87
C TYR A 80 -6.26 -11.94 19.91
N MET A 81 -6.45 -11.21 18.80
CA MET A 81 -6.33 -9.76 18.75
C MET A 81 -7.37 -9.05 19.65
N TRP A 82 -8.55 -9.65 19.81
CA TRP A 82 -9.56 -9.12 20.72
C TRP A 82 -9.12 -9.23 22.18
N GLU A 83 -8.51 -10.32 22.55
CA GLU A 83 -7.95 -10.54 23.90
C GLU A 83 -6.64 -9.76 24.13
N HIS A 84 -5.86 -9.56 23.06
CA HIS A 84 -4.56 -8.90 23.10
C HIS A 84 -4.49 -7.73 22.10
N PRO A 85 -5.23 -6.61 22.35
CA PRO A 85 -5.40 -5.53 21.35
C PRO A 85 -4.11 -4.79 20.99
N TYR A 86 -3.08 -4.85 21.83
CA TYR A 86 -1.79 -4.20 21.57
C TYR A 86 -0.81 -5.06 20.75
N HIS A 87 -1.07 -6.34 20.58
CA HIS A 87 -0.12 -7.25 19.94
C HIS A 87 0.07 -6.89 18.46
N PHE A 88 -1.01 -6.78 17.68
CA PHE A 88 -0.91 -6.38 16.27
C PHE A 88 -0.28 -5.00 16.06
N PRO A 89 -0.70 -3.91 16.72
CA PRO A 89 -0.05 -2.62 16.59
C PRO A 89 1.44 -2.65 16.92
N LEU A 90 1.84 -3.38 17.95
CA LEU A 90 3.25 -3.52 18.34
C LEU A 90 4.03 -4.29 17.27
N ALA A 91 3.53 -5.44 16.82
CA ALA A 91 4.15 -6.23 15.77
C ALA A 91 4.27 -5.46 14.44
N ALA A 92 3.26 -4.67 14.07
CA ALA A 92 3.30 -3.79 12.91
C ALA A 92 4.35 -2.68 13.06
N TRP A 93 4.42 -2.06 14.23
CA TRP A 93 5.43 -1.04 14.54
C TRP A 93 6.86 -1.61 14.49
N THR A 94 7.09 -2.78 15.10
CA THR A 94 8.39 -3.46 15.07
C THR A 94 8.80 -3.79 13.63
N ALA A 95 7.86 -4.27 12.80
CA ALA A 95 8.12 -4.53 11.39
C ALA A 95 8.49 -3.24 10.64
N VAL A 96 7.72 -2.15 10.82
CA VAL A 96 8.01 -0.87 10.15
C VAL A 96 9.37 -0.32 10.59
N SER A 97 9.64 -0.25 11.91
CA SER A 97 10.86 0.34 12.44
C SER A 97 12.11 -0.48 12.12
N GLY A 98 12.02 -1.79 12.20
CA GLY A 98 13.14 -2.69 11.92
C GLY A 98 13.49 -2.81 10.43
N TRP A 99 12.49 -2.69 9.54
CA TRP A 99 12.66 -2.92 8.11
C TRP A 99 12.45 -1.67 7.24
N ALA A 100 12.36 -0.47 7.86
CA ALA A 100 12.08 0.79 7.15
C ALA A 100 12.98 1.02 5.92
N GLY A 101 14.29 0.79 6.06
CA GLY A 101 15.24 0.96 4.97
C GLY A 101 15.00 -0.01 3.81
N ARG A 102 14.70 -1.28 4.12
CA ARG A 102 14.38 -2.30 3.11
C ARG A 102 13.06 -2.01 2.42
N LEU A 103 12.01 -1.69 3.19
CA LEU A 103 10.70 -1.30 2.64
C LEU A 103 10.80 -0.10 1.71
N TRP A 104 11.65 0.86 2.07
CA TRP A 104 11.91 2.03 1.24
C TRP A 104 12.63 1.67 -0.07
N GLN A 105 13.67 0.84 -0.01
CA GLN A 105 14.35 0.35 -1.20
C GLN A 105 13.39 -0.40 -2.14
N GLU A 106 12.55 -1.26 -1.59
CA GLU A 106 11.52 -2.00 -2.34
C GLU A 106 10.43 -1.09 -2.94
N LEU A 107 10.10 0.01 -2.26
CA LEU A 107 9.14 1.01 -2.76
C LEU A 107 9.71 1.77 -3.96
N ILE A 108 10.98 2.19 -3.89
CA ILE A 108 11.66 2.93 -4.95
C ILE A 108 12.01 2.02 -6.13
N GLY A 109 12.54 0.82 -5.85
CA GLY A 109 12.83 -0.19 -6.86
C GLY A 109 13.92 -1.15 -6.44
N ILE A 110 13.56 -2.41 -6.36
CA ILE A 110 14.48 -3.54 -6.37
C ILE A 110 14.12 -4.38 -7.59
N VAL A 111 15.11 -4.74 -8.37
CA VAL A 111 14.94 -5.48 -9.63
C VAL A 111 15.06 -6.99 -9.37
N GLY A 112 14.53 -7.80 -10.27
CA GLY A 112 14.54 -9.25 -10.16
C GLY A 112 13.61 -9.78 -9.07
N TRP A 113 13.99 -10.88 -8.45
CA TRP A 113 13.25 -11.50 -7.35
C TRP A 113 13.67 -10.93 -5.98
N GLN A 114 13.89 -9.58 -5.90
CA GLN A 114 14.39 -8.85 -4.72
C GLN A 114 15.89 -9.02 -4.44
N ASP A 115 16.67 -9.37 -5.43
CA ASP A 115 18.09 -9.68 -5.34
C ASP A 115 19.00 -8.60 -5.94
N ILE A 116 18.48 -7.80 -6.90
CA ILE A 116 19.27 -6.79 -7.58
C ILE A 116 18.97 -5.41 -7.02
N LEU A 117 19.88 -4.88 -6.20
CA LEU A 117 19.78 -3.53 -5.65
C LEU A 117 20.31 -2.49 -6.64
N LEU A 118 19.65 -1.33 -6.68
CA LEU A 118 20.15 -0.16 -7.38
C LEU A 118 21.35 0.45 -6.64
N GLN A 119 22.10 1.35 -7.29
CA GLN A 119 23.16 2.12 -6.64
C GLN A 119 22.58 2.97 -5.49
N PRO A 120 23.27 3.11 -4.34
CA PRO A 120 22.76 3.87 -3.20
C PRO A 120 22.33 5.31 -3.55
N TRP A 121 23.07 5.99 -4.41
CA TRP A 121 22.75 7.35 -4.86
C TRP A 121 21.42 7.42 -5.64
N THR A 122 21.07 6.33 -6.35
CA THR A 122 19.80 6.25 -7.11
C THR A 122 18.60 6.33 -6.17
N TYR A 123 18.64 5.59 -5.05
CA TYR A 123 17.59 5.67 -4.04
C TYR A 123 17.42 7.08 -3.51
N LEU A 124 18.53 7.78 -3.22
CA LEU A 124 18.47 9.16 -2.75
C LEU A 124 17.83 10.09 -3.78
N VAL A 125 18.31 10.04 -5.03
CA VAL A 125 17.83 10.91 -6.11
C VAL A 125 16.34 10.64 -6.41
N LEU A 126 15.96 9.37 -6.58
CA LEU A 126 14.57 9.02 -6.86
C LEU A 126 13.65 9.37 -5.68
N THR A 127 14.13 9.27 -4.44
CA THR A 127 13.40 9.74 -3.26
C THR A 127 13.14 11.24 -3.33
N ILE A 128 14.16 12.03 -3.60
CA ILE A 128 14.01 13.49 -3.71
C ILE A 128 13.02 13.83 -4.82
N LEU A 129 13.14 13.21 -5.99
CA LEU A 129 12.22 13.44 -7.10
C LEU A 129 10.79 13.04 -6.76
N LEU A 130 10.59 11.89 -6.10
CA LEU A 130 9.29 11.41 -5.65
C LEU A 130 8.63 12.38 -4.65
N LEU A 131 9.42 12.97 -3.75
CA LEU A 131 8.94 13.95 -2.78
C LEU A 131 8.65 15.32 -3.40
N LEU A 132 9.31 15.65 -4.51
CA LEU A 132 9.10 16.94 -5.22
C LEU A 132 7.84 16.91 -6.10
N VAL A 133 7.50 15.75 -6.70
CA VAL A 133 6.32 15.61 -7.59
C VAL A 133 5.02 16.12 -6.95
N PRO A 134 4.70 15.78 -5.69
CA PRO A 134 3.45 16.22 -5.06
C PRO A 134 3.46 17.70 -4.58
N LEU A 135 4.59 18.40 -4.69
CA LEU A 135 4.66 19.80 -4.31
C LEU A 135 3.97 20.69 -5.37
N GLN A 136 2.66 20.57 -5.46
CA GLN A 136 1.83 21.29 -6.40
C GLN A 136 0.68 21.99 -5.67
N LYS A 137 0.30 23.17 -6.17
CA LYS A 137 -0.89 23.86 -5.66
C LYS A 137 -2.13 23.25 -6.30
N LEU A 138 -2.97 22.64 -5.48
CA LEU A 138 -4.30 22.25 -5.90
C LEU A 138 -5.20 23.48 -5.89
N GLN A 139 -5.75 23.81 -7.07
CA GLN A 139 -6.72 24.93 -7.21
C GLN A 139 -8.09 24.51 -6.64
N LEU A 140 -8.16 24.33 -5.33
CA LEU A 140 -9.34 23.90 -4.59
C LEU A 140 -9.70 24.94 -3.53
N ASP A 141 -11.00 25.16 -3.35
CA ASP A 141 -11.53 25.94 -2.24
C ASP A 141 -11.10 25.33 -0.91
N GLY A 142 -10.96 26.17 0.13
CA GLY A 142 -10.46 25.73 1.44
C GLY A 142 -11.23 24.55 2.04
N ALA A 143 -12.56 24.57 1.96
CA ALA A 143 -13.42 23.49 2.46
C ALA A 143 -13.25 22.18 1.66
N VAL A 144 -13.14 22.27 0.33
CA VAL A 144 -12.91 21.11 -0.55
C VAL A 144 -11.51 20.55 -0.30
N ARG A 145 -10.50 21.42 -0.16
CA ARG A 145 -9.13 21.01 0.15
C ARG A 145 -9.04 20.26 1.48
N ALA A 146 -9.66 20.80 2.55
CA ALA A 146 -9.70 20.11 3.84
C ALA A 146 -10.33 18.71 3.74
N ARG A 147 -11.44 18.59 3.01
CA ARG A 147 -12.09 17.30 2.74
C ARG A 147 -11.19 16.35 1.97
N VAL A 148 -10.53 16.83 0.92
CA VAL A 148 -9.56 16.03 0.14
C VAL A 148 -8.43 15.55 1.03
N THR A 149 -7.85 16.42 1.86
CA THR A 149 -6.79 16.07 2.82
C THR A 149 -7.23 14.95 3.77
N VAL A 150 -8.40 15.11 4.40
CA VAL A 150 -8.90 14.11 5.36
C VAL A 150 -9.16 12.77 4.68
N ILE A 151 -9.85 12.76 3.54
CA ILE A 151 -10.20 11.51 2.85
C ILE A 151 -8.95 10.80 2.34
N THR A 152 -8.03 11.52 1.67
CA THR A 152 -6.80 10.90 1.17
C THR A 152 -5.90 10.42 2.31
N GLY A 153 -5.81 11.16 3.41
CA GLY A 153 -5.09 10.73 4.61
C GLY A 153 -5.66 9.44 5.21
N LEU A 154 -7.00 9.35 5.34
CA LEU A 154 -7.67 8.14 5.81
C LEU A 154 -7.47 6.96 4.85
N VAL A 155 -7.49 7.20 3.54
CA VAL A 155 -7.23 6.15 2.55
C VAL A 155 -5.80 5.63 2.66
N VAL A 156 -4.80 6.50 2.74
CA VAL A 156 -3.40 6.10 2.87
C VAL A 156 -3.18 5.32 4.16
N LEU A 157 -3.64 5.87 5.29
CA LEU A 157 -3.51 5.21 6.59
C LEU A 157 -4.22 3.86 6.61
N GLY A 158 -5.49 3.83 6.17
CA GLY A 158 -6.29 2.61 6.10
C GLY A 158 -5.66 1.55 5.20
N TYR A 159 -5.08 1.96 4.06
CA TYR A 159 -4.37 1.05 3.16
C TYR A 159 -3.15 0.41 3.84
N VAL A 160 -2.32 1.22 4.49
CA VAL A 160 -1.14 0.73 5.22
C VAL A 160 -1.57 -0.25 6.32
N VAL A 161 -2.55 0.14 7.15
CA VAL A 161 -3.06 -0.72 8.23
C VAL A 161 -3.61 -2.04 7.67
N LEU A 162 -4.39 -2.01 6.58
CA LEU A 162 -4.94 -3.23 5.99
C LEU A 162 -3.87 -4.13 5.37
N VAL A 163 -2.82 -3.58 4.75
CA VAL A 163 -1.70 -4.39 4.27
C VAL A 163 -1.08 -5.15 5.45
N TYR A 164 -0.70 -4.44 6.52
CA TYR A 164 -0.10 -5.09 7.70
C TYR A 164 -1.06 -6.08 8.37
N LEU A 165 -2.35 -5.75 8.48
CA LEU A 165 -3.36 -6.62 9.07
C LEU A 165 -3.51 -7.94 8.29
N ILE A 166 -3.59 -7.87 6.97
CA ILE A 166 -3.70 -9.07 6.12
C ILE A 166 -2.46 -9.94 6.27
N PHE A 167 -1.26 -9.35 6.25
CA PHE A 167 -0.03 -10.11 6.45
C PHE A 167 0.09 -10.68 7.86
N PHE A 168 -0.38 -9.95 8.88
CA PHE A 168 -0.46 -10.48 10.24
C PHE A 168 -1.41 -11.69 10.33
N LEU A 169 -2.60 -11.57 9.77
CA LEU A 169 -3.60 -12.65 9.83
C LEU A 169 -3.19 -13.89 9.04
N ILE A 170 -2.57 -13.68 7.87
CA ILE A 170 -2.33 -14.75 6.91
C ILE A 170 -0.91 -15.30 6.96
N TYR A 171 0.12 -14.48 7.14
CA TYR A 171 1.52 -14.87 6.95
C TYR A 171 2.38 -14.86 8.20
N THR A 172 1.91 -14.30 9.31
CA THR A 172 2.74 -14.09 10.49
C THR A 172 2.38 -15.12 11.56
N PRO A 173 3.29 -15.94 12.07
CA PRO A 173 3.05 -16.74 13.26
C PRO A 173 2.75 -15.86 14.46
N ILE A 174 1.94 -16.36 15.41
CA ILE A 174 1.46 -15.54 16.53
C ILE A 174 2.55 -15.24 17.57
N ASP A 175 3.53 -16.11 17.66
CA ASP A 175 4.68 -16.02 18.57
C ASP A 175 5.74 -15.02 18.11
N THR A 176 5.57 -14.43 16.91
CA THR A 176 6.53 -13.46 16.40
C THR A 176 6.22 -12.04 16.85
N ASP A 177 7.28 -11.30 17.14
CA ASP A 177 7.26 -9.90 17.59
C ASP A 177 7.08 -8.88 16.44
N HIS A 178 7.04 -9.34 15.19
CA HIS A 178 6.89 -8.48 14.00
C HIS A 178 6.06 -9.13 12.90
N VAL A 179 5.39 -8.31 12.08
CA VAL A 179 4.63 -8.77 10.92
C VAL A 179 5.59 -9.17 9.81
N ARG A 180 5.47 -10.43 9.32
CA ARG A 180 6.31 -10.99 8.27
C ARG A 180 5.73 -10.78 6.87
N GLY A 181 6.60 -10.79 5.85
CA GLY A 181 6.22 -10.85 4.43
C GLY A 181 5.77 -9.53 3.81
N VAL A 182 5.64 -8.45 4.56
CA VAL A 182 5.30 -7.13 4.02
C VAL A 182 6.48 -6.61 3.20
N GLN A 183 6.19 -6.16 1.98
CA GLN A 183 7.18 -5.64 1.03
C GLN A 183 6.82 -4.22 0.61
N GLY A 184 7.84 -3.37 0.42
CA GLY A 184 7.66 -1.98 0.04
C GLY A 184 6.89 -1.78 -1.27
N ARG A 185 7.03 -2.70 -2.22
CA ARG A 185 6.30 -2.68 -3.51
C ARG A 185 4.77 -2.73 -3.36
N TYR A 186 4.25 -3.23 -2.24
CA TYR A 186 2.79 -3.22 -2.01
C TYR A 186 2.26 -1.80 -1.83
N PHE A 187 3.09 -0.85 -1.40
CA PHE A 187 2.71 0.54 -1.18
C PHE A 187 2.77 1.42 -2.44
N VAL A 188 3.33 0.92 -3.56
CA VAL A 188 3.39 1.65 -4.84
C VAL A 188 2.00 2.10 -5.30
N VAL A 189 0.98 1.27 -5.09
CA VAL A 189 -0.42 1.58 -5.46
C VAL A 189 -0.98 2.77 -4.68
N ALA A 190 -0.49 3.03 -3.47
CA ALA A 190 -0.92 4.15 -2.64
C ALA A 190 -0.19 5.46 -2.98
N LEU A 191 0.91 5.43 -3.74
CA LEU A 191 1.71 6.63 -4.07
C LEU A 191 0.91 7.76 -4.73
N PRO A 192 0.02 7.51 -5.72
CA PRO A 192 -0.78 8.58 -6.30
C PRO A 192 -1.68 9.28 -5.29
N VAL A 193 -2.31 8.52 -4.38
CA VAL A 193 -3.17 9.09 -3.32
C VAL A 193 -2.33 9.83 -2.29
N THR A 194 -1.17 9.30 -1.93
CA THR A 194 -0.20 9.96 -1.06
C THR A 194 0.27 11.29 -1.66
N ALA A 195 0.52 11.33 -2.97
CA ALA A 195 0.88 12.55 -3.67
C ALA A 195 -0.24 13.60 -3.62
N ILE A 196 -1.51 13.20 -3.81
CA ILE A 196 -2.66 14.10 -3.66
C ILE A 196 -2.76 14.62 -2.21
N PHE A 197 -2.59 13.75 -1.23
CA PHE A 197 -2.58 14.13 0.19
C PHE A 197 -1.51 15.19 0.48
N ILE A 198 -0.27 14.95 0.06
CA ILE A 198 0.85 15.89 0.25
C ILE A 198 0.57 17.22 -0.48
N ALA A 199 0.08 17.17 -1.71
CA ALA A 199 -0.27 18.37 -2.48
C ALA A 199 -1.37 19.19 -1.79
N ALA A 200 -2.38 18.53 -1.19
CA ALA A 200 -3.45 19.17 -0.46
C ALA A 200 -2.97 19.84 0.85
N VAL A 201 -2.03 19.19 1.56
CA VAL A 201 -1.44 19.71 2.81
C VAL A 201 -0.49 20.85 2.54
N VAL A 202 0.49 20.63 1.65
CA VAL A 202 1.58 21.60 1.39
C VAL A 202 1.08 22.79 0.57
N ASN A 203 0.23 22.56 -0.41
CA ASN A 203 -0.42 23.56 -1.26
C ASN A 203 0.53 24.64 -1.79
N ARG A 204 1.71 24.25 -2.27
CA ARG A 204 2.72 25.16 -2.81
C ARG A 204 2.65 25.20 -4.33
N GLU A 205 2.92 26.39 -4.89
CA GLU A 205 2.99 26.59 -6.34
C GLU A 205 4.43 26.37 -6.80
N LEU A 206 4.67 25.34 -7.61
CA LEU A 206 5.92 25.14 -8.31
C LEU A 206 5.89 25.90 -9.66
N PRO A 207 7.04 26.29 -10.18
CA PRO A 207 7.15 26.86 -11.53
C PRO A 207 6.46 25.95 -12.59
N ARG A 208 5.79 26.60 -13.56
CA ARG A 208 5.11 25.86 -14.65
C ARG A 208 6.09 24.94 -15.37
N GLY A 209 5.68 23.69 -15.59
CA GLY A 209 6.50 22.68 -16.25
C GLY A 209 7.48 21.92 -15.34
N MET A 210 7.79 22.41 -14.16
CA MET A 210 8.72 21.76 -13.23
C MET A 210 8.25 20.35 -12.81
N PRO A 211 6.96 20.10 -12.46
CA PRO A 211 6.51 18.74 -12.12
C PRO A 211 6.68 17.75 -13.27
N ALA A 212 6.40 18.18 -14.50
CA ALA A 212 6.60 17.34 -15.68
C ALA A 212 8.08 17.04 -15.92
N ALA A 213 8.95 18.05 -15.79
CA ALA A 213 10.40 17.86 -15.91
C ALA A 213 10.94 16.91 -14.83
N ILE A 214 10.48 17.02 -13.57
CA ILE A 214 10.83 16.10 -12.47
C ILE A 214 10.39 14.68 -12.81
N ALA A 215 9.14 14.49 -13.28
CA ALA A 215 8.62 13.17 -13.62
C ALA A 215 9.41 12.52 -14.77
N ILE A 216 9.73 13.28 -15.81
CA ILE A 216 10.54 12.81 -16.95
C ILE A 216 11.95 12.44 -16.47
N ALA A 217 12.62 13.33 -15.74
CA ALA A 217 13.97 13.07 -15.21
C ALA A 217 13.98 11.83 -14.30
N GLY A 218 12.99 11.70 -13.40
CA GLY A 218 12.85 10.53 -12.53
C GLY A 218 12.68 9.23 -13.31
N SER A 219 11.82 9.25 -14.34
CA SER A 219 11.60 8.06 -15.20
C SER A 219 12.85 7.68 -15.99
N MET A 220 13.60 8.66 -16.53
CA MET A 220 14.85 8.41 -17.22
C MET A 220 15.92 7.85 -16.30
N ILE A 221 16.13 8.44 -15.12
CA ILE A 221 17.09 7.96 -14.12
C ILE A 221 16.71 6.54 -13.69
N ALA A 222 15.45 6.28 -13.36
CA ALA A 222 14.98 4.95 -12.99
C ALA A 222 15.26 3.92 -14.10
N GLY A 223 14.93 4.25 -15.35
CA GLY A 223 15.17 3.35 -16.47
C GLY A 223 16.65 3.04 -16.71
N ILE A 224 17.51 4.06 -16.70
CA ILE A 224 18.96 3.90 -16.92
C ILE A 224 19.59 3.08 -15.79
N THR A 225 19.31 3.42 -14.53
CA THR A 225 19.91 2.75 -13.37
C THR A 225 19.38 1.33 -13.17
N THR A 226 18.12 1.06 -13.56
CA THR A 226 17.58 -0.30 -13.61
C THR A 226 18.30 -1.12 -14.67
N GLY A 227 18.47 -0.58 -15.89
CA GLY A 227 19.22 -1.25 -16.95
C GLY A 227 20.66 -1.53 -16.56
N GLU A 228 21.36 -0.56 -15.96
CA GLU A 228 22.70 -0.75 -15.43
C GLU A 228 22.77 -1.85 -14.35
N ALA A 229 21.81 -1.86 -13.42
CA ALA A 229 21.76 -2.86 -12.36
C ALA A 229 21.58 -4.28 -12.91
N VAL A 230 20.71 -4.45 -13.91
CA VAL A 230 20.51 -5.75 -14.59
C VAL A 230 21.76 -6.20 -15.32
N VAL A 231 22.42 -5.29 -16.06
CA VAL A 231 23.66 -5.62 -16.77
C VAL A 231 24.74 -6.05 -15.78
N ARG A 232 24.94 -5.32 -14.68
CA ARG A 232 25.94 -5.70 -13.65
C ARG A 232 25.65 -7.03 -12.96
N ALA A 233 24.40 -7.44 -12.88
CA ALA A 233 24.02 -8.69 -12.22
C ALA A 233 24.20 -9.93 -13.11
N HIS A 234 24.21 -9.74 -14.43
CA HIS A 234 24.21 -10.86 -15.37
C HIS A 234 25.43 -10.91 -16.31
N TRP A 235 26.24 -9.85 -16.31
CA TRP A 235 27.47 -9.73 -17.13
C TRP A 235 28.66 -9.23 -16.31
#